data_6b8ccb6e35c8eb56daca415a6d4a09bc
#
_entry.id   6b8ccb6e35c8eb56daca415a6d4a09bc
#
_cell.length_a   1.000
_cell.length_b   1.000
_cell.length_c   1.000
_cell.angle_alpha   90.00
_cell.angle_beta   90.00
_cell.angle_gamma   90.00
#
_symmetry.space_group_name_H-M   'P 1'
#
loop_
_entity.id
_entity.type
_entity.pdbx_description
1 polymer ?
#
loop_
_entity_poly.entity_id
_entity_poly.type
_entity_poly.pdbx_seq_one_letter_code
_entity_poly.pdbx_strand_id
1 'polypeptide(L)'
;MSGRLPPLNPLRAFEATARHGSVTAAARELNVTHGAISHQIKALEAMLDVQLFERGAQRLKLTPQGALLLPTVSKAFQDIASTTALIKRPTTSGELTVTCVPALLSLWLIPRMNQFTEQYPDIRLTLIASNESDHLRSSDVDVCVLYGHGNWTDCWIRLWTTLKLFPVASPTLLNMRPLRSVRDLRNHVLLHGDDGREWNTWLAAADATEHARGAHHFMSDARLSTEAAVFGQGVALGDTITASHLIAKGELIVPFDLTVPANFAFYVACRNEVRNAPIVKVFIDWLFASLENDTIREPQTSARRIIRRRNGKVSAPERLAASPTAPTTRPRRPDRSQKRRAKIDIR
;
A
#
# COMPACT_ATOMS: atom_id res chain seq x y z
N MET A 1 -8.81 -3.87 45.70
CA MET A 1 -7.61 -4.57 46.25
C MET A 1 -6.49 -4.44 45.22
N SER A 2 -5.47 -3.61 45.47
CA SER A 2 -4.29 -3.50 44.62
C SER A 2 -3.44 -4.74 44.84
N GLY A 3 -3.53 -5.73 43.91
CA GLY A 3 -2.66 -6.90 43.94
C GLY A 3 -1.20 -6.43 43.80
N ARG A 4 -0.35 -6.86 44.75
CA ARG A 4 1.07 -6.51 44.71
C ARG A 4 1.70 -7.09 43.47
N LEU A 5 2.15 -6.24 42.53
CA LEU A 5 2.82 -6.68 41.30
C LEU A 5 4.10 -7.49 41.65
N PRO A 6 4.34 -8.61 40.97
CA PRO A 6 5.62 -9.31 41.08
C PRO A 6 6.77 -8.38 40.67
N PRO A 7 8.00 -8.58 41.25
CA PRO A 7 9.14 -7.79 40.85
C PRO A 7 9.46 -7.94 39.35
N LEU A 8 9.92 -6.87 38.72
CA LEU A 8 10.13 -6.83 37.27
C LEU A 8 11.25 -7.79 36.79
N ASN A 9 12.35 -7.94 37.56
CA ASN A 9 13.45 -8.82 37.14
C ASN A 9 13.03 -10.29 37.04
N PRO A 10 12.31 -10.90 38.01
CA PRO A 10 11.71 -12.22 37.86
C PRO A 10 10.77 -12.36 36.67
N LEU A 11 9.88 -11.40 36.42
CA LEU A 11 9.02 -11.41 35.25
C LEU A 11 9.82 -11.35 33.95
N ARG A 12 10.88 -10.53 33.88
CA ARG A 12 11.75 -10.40 32.72
C ARG A 12 12.53 -11.70 32.45
N ALA A 13 13.03 -12.36 33.50
CA ALA A 13 13.68 -13.67 33.38
C ALA A 13 12.73 -14.76 32.90
N PHE A 14 11.49 -14.77 33.39
CA PHE A 14 10.40 -15.66 32.94
C PHE A 14 10.07 -15.44 31.45
N GLU A 15 9.77 -14.20 31.03
CA GLU A 15 9.40 -13.86 29.66
C GLU A 15 10.50 -14.26 28.67
N ALA A 16 11.74 -13.82 28.90
CA ALA A 16 12.88 -14.15 28.02
C ALA A 16 13.11 -15.67 27.93
N THR A 17 12.99 -16.38 29.04
CA THR A 17 13.16 -17.84 29.08
C THR A 17 12.02 -18.54 28.31
N ALA A 18 10.79 -18.09 28.45
CA ALA A 18 9.64 -18.67 27.76
C ALA A 18 9.72 -18.42 26.23
N ARG A 19 10.05 -17.22 25.83
CA ARG A 19 10.18 -16.81 24.42
C ARG A 19 11.30 -17.55 23.71
N HIS A 20 12.45 -17.74 24.32
CA HIS A 20 13.57 -18.49 23.76
C HIS A 20 13.46 -20.01 23.93
N GLY A 21 12.59 -20.50 24.81
CA GLY A 21 12.53 -21.90 25.18
C GLY A 21 13.87 -22.41 25.83
N SER A 22 14.71 -21.50 26.35
CA SER A 22 16.07 -21.80 26.82
C SER A 22 16.54 -20.80 27.88
N VAL A 23 16.91 -21.30 29.05
CA VAL A 23 17.51 -20.50 30.14
C VAL A 23 18.84 -19.89 29.69
N THR A 24 19.65 -20.64 28.93
CA THR A 24 20.96 -20.17 28.45
C THR A 24 20.81 -19.02 27.44
N ALA A 25 19.82 -19.09 26.54
CA ALA A 25 19.55 -18.01 25.58
C ALA A 25 19.02 -16.76 26.28
N ALA A 26 18.12 -16.93 27.26
CA ALA A 26 17.62 -15.82 28.07
C ALA A 26 18.73 -15.15 28.90
N ALA A 27 19.64 -15.95 29.48
CA ALA A 27 20.79 -15.44 30.23
C ALA A 27 21.71 -14.57 29.35
N ARG A 28 21.94 -14.99 28.10
CA ARG A 28 22.73 -14.23 27.13
C ARG A 28 22.05 -12.93 26.76
N GLU A 29 20.74 -12.95 26.44
CA GLU A 29 19.98 -11.76 26.13
C GLU A 29 19.97 -10.74 27.27
N LEU A 30 19.78 -11.22 28.51
CA LEU A 30 19.68 -10.35 29.68
C LEU A 30 21.03 -9.97 30.28
N ASN A 31 22.15 -10.44 29.69
CA ASN A 31 23.52 -10.24 30.18
C ASN A 31 23.74 -10.64 31.63
N VAL A 32 23.21 -11.80 32.01
CA VAL A 32 23.33 -12.37 33.34
C VAL A 32 23.77 -13.84 33.26
N THR A 33 24.09 -14.45 34.41
CA THR A 33 24.44 -15.88 34.45
C THR A 33 23.21 -16.79 34.38
N HIS A 34 23.37 -18.00 33.87
CA HIS A 34 22.35 -19.05 33.88
C HIS A 34 21.74 -19.27 35.30
N GLY A 35 22.58 -19.27 36.33
CA GLY A 35 22.14 -19.41 37.73
C GLY A 35 21.25 -18.24 38.18
N ALA A 36 21.56 -17.02 37.75
CA ALA A 36 20.74 -15.85 38.05
C ALA A 36 19.33 -15.94 37.44
N ILE A 37 19.20 -16.37 36.18
CA ILE A 37 17.90 -16.61 35.55
C ILE A 37 17.10 -17.66 36.31
N SER A 38 17.73 -18.81 36.59
CA SER A 38 17.08 -19.90 37.32
C SER A 38 16.62 -19.47 38.71
N HIS A 39 17.39 -18.65 39.40
CA HIS A 39 17.03 -18.10 40.70
C HIS A 39 15.82 -17.12 40.60
N GLN A 40 15.82 -16.23 39.60
CA GLN A 40 14.72 -15.28 39.37
C GLN A 40 13.42 -16.01 39.03
N ILE A 41 13.46 -17.06 38.20
CA ILE A 41 12.28 -17.87 37.88
C ILE A 41 11.73 -18.55 39.14
N LYS A 42 12.59 -19.20 39.94
CA LYS A 42 12.16 -19.81 41.17
C LYS A 42 11.59 -18.83 42.18
N ALA A 43 12.12 -17.61 42.23
CA ALA A 43 11.57 -16.54 43.08
C ALA A 43 10.17 -16.12 42.64
N LEU A 44 9.92 -16.06 41.32
CA LEU A 44 8.60 -15.76 40.76
C LEU A 44 7.60 -16.87 41.05
N GLU A 45 8.00 -18.13 40.83
CA GLU A 45 7.16 -19.30 41.10
C GLU A 45 6.81 -19.42 42.60
N ALA A 46 7.77 -19.16 43.47
CA ALA A 46 7.54 -19.15 44.92
C ALA A 46 6.57 -18.01 45.34
N MET A 47 6.66 -16.84 44.72
CA MET A 47 5.77 -15.73 45.03
C MET A 47 4.32 -15.98 44.55
N LEU A 48 4.18 -16.64 43.42
CA LEU A 48 2.86 -16.94 42.82
C LEU A 48 2.29 -18.26 43.37
N ASP A 49 3.07 -19.02 44.12
CA ASP A 49 2.77 -20.36 44.62
C ASP A 49 2.36 -21.34 43.50
N VAL A 50 2.98 -21.19 42.32
CA VAL A 50 2.73 -22.04 41.13
C VAL A 50 4.01 -22.28 40.38
N GLN A 51 4.11 -23.44 39.67
CA GLN A 51 5.18 -23.66 38.70
C GLN A 51 4.79 -23.06 37.36
N LEU A 52 5.72 -22.36 36.71
CA LEU A 52 5.53 -21.74 35.39
C LEU A 52 6.15 -22.57 34.28
N PHE A 53 7.13 -23.43 34.62
CA PHE A 53 7.75 -24.37 33.69
C PHE A 53 7.62 -25.82 34.19
N GLU A 54 7.46 -26.75 33.24
CA GLU A 54 7.43 -28.20 33.55
C GLU A 54 8.81 -28.69 34.00
N ARG A 55 8.85 -29.49 35.10
CA ARG A 55 10.07 -30.09 35.59
C ARG A 55 10.42 -31.36 34.80
N GLY A 56 11.69 -31.51 34.43
CA GLY A 56 12.20 -32.78 33.89
C GLY A 56 11.99 -33.01 32.40
N ALA A 57 11.49 -32.05 31.65
CA ALA A 57 11.37 -32.16 30.19
C ALA A 57 12.74 -31.94 29.50
N GLN A 58 13.04 -32.71 28.44
CA GLN A 58 14.21 -32.49 27.59
C GLN A 58 14.23 -31.09 26.93
N ARG A 59 13.07 -30.49 26.76
CA ARG A 59 12.88 -29.09 26.33
C ARG A 59 12.05 -28.35 27.37
N LEU A 60 12.42 -27.12 27.63
CA LEU A 60 11.71 -26.25 28.54
C LEU A 60 10.28 -25.97 27.99
N LYS A 61 9.27 -26.39 28.73
CA LYS A 61 7.88 -26.20 28.40
C LYS A 61 7.18 -25.38 29.47
N LEU A 62 6.19 -24.57 29.05
CA LEU A 62 5.32 -23.84 29.98
C LEU A 62 4.26 -24.76 30.55
N THR A 63 3.96 -24.53 31.83
CA THR A 63 2.72 -25.04 32.45
C THR A 63 1.51 -24.27 31.93
N PRO A 64 0.27 -24.72 32.17
CA PRO A 64 -0.93 -23.93 31.86
C PRO A 64 -0.92 -22.53 32.51
N GLN A 65 -0.37 -22.42 33.73
CA GLN A 65 -0.23 -21.15 34.44
C GLN A 65 0.81 -20.24 33.76
N GLY A 66 1.96 -20.82 33.33
CA GLY A 66 2.96 -20.10 32.56
C GLY A 66 2.43 -19.62 31.22
N ALA A 67 1.66 -20.45 30.52
CA ALA A 67 1.01 -20.10 29.26
C ALA A 67 -0.03 -18.99 29.41
N LEU A 68 -0.73 -18.94 30.54
CA LEU A 68 -1.68 -17.87 30.87
C LEU A 68 -0.98 -16.54 31.19
N LEU A 69 0.16 -16.59 31.91
CA LEU A 69 0.91 -15.40 32.34
C LEU A 69 1.70 -14.74 31.21
N LEU A 70 2.28 -15.55 30.33
CA LEU A 70 3.22 -15.08 29.29
C LEU A 70 2.69 -13.94 28.39
N PRO A 71 1.48 -14.03 27.79
CA PRO A 71 0.98 -12.97 26.91
C PRO A 71 0.86 -11.62 27.62
N THR A 72 0.39 -11.64 28.87
CA THR A 72 0.22 -10.42 29.67
C THR A 72 1.57 -9.78 30.00
N VAL A 73 2.55 -10.58 30.38
CA VAL A 73 3.89 -10.08 30.74
C VAL A 73 4.62 -9.57 29.49
N SER A 74 4.56 -10.29 28.39
CA SER A 74 5.17 -9.86 27.11
C SER A 74 4.55 -8.55 26.63
N LYS A 75 3.23 -8.42 26.69
CA LYS A 75 2.54 -7.18 26.35
C LYS A 75 2.96 -6.02 27.26
N ALA A 76 3.00 -6.22 28.55
CA ALA A 76 3.40 -5.18 29.50
C ALA A 76 4.83 -4.67 29.24
N PHE A 77 5.77 -5.55 28.98
CA PHE A 77 7.15 -5.15 28.65
C PHE A 77 7.23 -4.43 27.30
N GLN A 78 6.48 -4.86 26.33
CA GLN A 78 6.39 -4.19 25.03
C GLN A 78 5.81 -2.78 25.16
N ASP A 79 4.77 -2.61 25.98
CA ASP A 79 4.14 -1.30 26.27
C ASP A 79 5.14 -0.37 26.99
N ILE A 80 5.90 -0.87 27.96
CA ILE A 80 6.94 -0.09 28.65
C ILE A 80 8.06 0.30 27.67
N ALA A 81 8.53 -0.62 26.85
CA ALA A 81 9.62 -0.36 25.88
C ALA A 81 9.20 0.70 24.87
N SER A 82 7.99 0.58 24.31
CA SER A 82 7.45 1.55 23.33
C SER A 82 7.27 2.93 23.96
N THR A 83 6.70 3.01 25.16
CA THR A 83 6.52 4.29 25.86
C THR A 83 7.87 4.94 26.20
N THR A 84 8.87 4.14 26.61
CA THR A 84 10.22 4.65 26.88
C THR A 84 10.88 5.20 25.59
N ALA A 85 10.66 4.54 24.45
CA ALA A 85 11.12 5.02 23.15
C ALA A 85 10.45 6.36 22.77
N LEU A 86 9.16 6.52 23.07
CA LEU A 86 8.44 7.78 22.86
C LEU A 86 8.99 8.95 23.68
N ILE A 87 9.31 8.72 24.96
CA ILE A 87 9.89 9.75 25.84
C ILE A 87 11.24 10.27 25.29
N LYS A 88 11.99 9.40 24.59
CA LYS A 88 13.28 9.75 23.99
C LYS A 88 13.18 10.42 22.63
N ARG A 89 12.00 10.46 22.00
CA ARG A 89 11.81 11.08 20.67
C ARG A 89 11.63 12.60 20.81
N PRO A 90 12.41 13.45 20.10
CA PRO A 90 12.13 14.88 19.99
C PRO A 90 10.81 15.11 19.29
N THR A 91 10.19 16.27 19.53
CA THR A 91 8.77 16.54 19.27
C THR A 91 8.29 16.42 17.82
N THR A 92 9.12 16.64 16.81
CA THR A 92 8.75 16.53 15.37
C THR A 92 9.91 16.08 14.50
N SER A 93 10.97 15.56 15.11
CA SER A 93 12.16 15.02 14.43
C SER A 93 12.37 13.58 14.87
N GLY A 94 13.07 12.80 14.07
CA GLY A 94 13.42 11.41 14.38
C GLY A 94 12.98 10.43 13.30
N GLU A 95 12.90 9.15 13.65
CA GLU A 95 12.55 8.08 12.71
C GLU A 95 11.06 7.76 12.80
N LEU A 96 10.41 7.63 11.66
CA LEU A 96 9.03 7.20 11.50
C LEU A 96 8.98 6.02 10.53
N THR A 97 8.50 4.88 10.99
CA THR A 97 8.32 3.69 10.15
C THR A 97 6.84 3.48 9.85
N VAL A 98 6.52 3.45 8.57
CA VAL A 98 5.15 3.28 8.08
C VAL A 98 5.06 2.04 7.21
N THR A 99 4.14 1.14 7.52
CA THR A 99 3.74 0.07 6.60
C THR A 99 2.50 0.49 5.83
N CYS A 100 2.44 0.12 4.56
CA CYS A 100 1.33 0.45 3.70
C CYS A 100 1.11 -0.67 2.68
N VAL A 101 -0.15 -0.96 2.35
CA VAL A 101 -0.45 -1.93 1.28
C VAL A 101 0.22 -1.51 -0.04
N PRO A 102 0.81 -2.45 -0.79
CA PRO A 102 1.70 -2.13 -1.91
C PRO A 102 1.10 -1.24 -2.99
N ALA A 103 -0.18 -1.44 -3.34
CA ALA A 103 -0.86 -0.64 -4.35
C ALA A 103 -1.01 0.82 -3.91
N LEU A 104 -1.48 1.06 -2.69
CA LEU A 104 -1.64 2.41 -2.15
C LEU A 104 -0.29 3.09 -1.98
N LEU A 105 0.71 2.37 -1.47
CA LEU A 105 2.05 2.89 -1.27
C LEU A 105 2.64 3.41 -2.59
N SER A 106 2.66 2.58 -3.63
CA SER A 106 3.32 2.92 -4.90
C SER A 106 2.52 3.90 -5.76
N LEU A 107 1.21 3.74 -5.83
CA LEU A 107 0.37 4.48 -6.77
C LEU A 107 -0.21 5.79 -6.22
N TRP A 108 -0.30 5.91 -4.88
CA TRP A 108 -0.87 7.09 -4.26
C TRP A 108 0.08 7.80 -3.29
N LEU A 109 0.73 7.07 -2.36
CA LEU A 109 1.53 7.67 -1.28
C LEU A 109 2.88 8.20 -1.79
N ILE A 110 3.69 7.36 -2.46
CA ILE A 110 5.01 7.75 -2.98
C ILE A 110 4.97 9.01 -3.85
N PRO A 111 4.02 9.18 -4.79
CA PRO A 111 3.94 10.41 -5.58
C PRO A 111 3.73 11.70 -4.78
N ARG A 112 3.31 11.60 -3.51
CA ARG A 112 3.03 12.73 -2.61
C ARG A 112 4.08 12.96 -1.53
N MET A 113 5.06 12.05 -1.42
CA MET A 113 6.05 12.07 -0.33
C MET A 113 6.89 13.35 -0.26
N ASN A 114 7.16 13.97 -1.41
CA ASN A 114 7.89 15.24 -1.42
C ASN A 114 7.19 16.32 -0.58
N GLN A 115 5.86 16.39 -0.62
CA GLN A 115 5.08 17.35 0.17
C GLN A 115 5.25 17.10 1.68
N PHE A 116 5.28 15.82 2.10
CA PHE A 116 5.54 15.49 3.50
C PHE A 116 6.95 15.83 3.92
N THR A 117 7.95 15.47 3.11
CA THR A 117 9.37 15.72 3.41
C THR A 117 9.70 17.21 3.44
N GLU A 118 9.12 18.03 2.56
CA GLU A 118 9.27 19.48 2.58
C GLU A 118 8.64 20.11 3.83
N GLN A 119 7.51 19.59 4.29
CA GLN A 119 6.83 20.10 5.49
C GLN A 119 7.52 19.64 6.79
N TYR A 120 8.15 18.45 6.78
CA TYR A 120 8.78 17.83 7.96
C TYR A 120 10.17 17.30 7.63
N PRO A 121 11.16 18.17 7.33
CA PRO A 121 12.49 17.77 6.85
C PRO A 121 13.31 17.00 7.88
N ASP A 122 13.00 17.14 9.17
CA ASP A 122 13.72 16.49 10.28
C ASP A 122 13.17 15.08 10.59
N ILE A 123 12.16 14.61 9.85
CA ILE A 123 11.61 13.27 9.99
C ILE A 123 12.29 12.33 8.99
N ARG A 124 12.99 11.32 9.51
CA ARG A 124 13.52 10.22 8.72
C ARG A 124 12.41 9.18 8.53
N LEU A 125 11.87 9.10 7.32
CA LEU A 125 10.76 8.20 7.01
C LEU A 125 11.26 6.89 6.43
N THR A 126 10.76 5.76 6.99
CA THR A 126 10.92 4.41 6.43
C THR A 126 9.56 3.92 5.98
N LEU A 127 9.45 3.53 4.69
CA LEU A 127 8.23 3.01 4.08
C LEU A 127 8.40 1.54 3.76
N ILE A 128 7.45 0.71 4.22
CA ILE A 128 7.46 -0.75 4.02
C ILE A 128 6.18 -1.14 3.29
N ALA A 129 6.32 -1.79 2.13
CA ALA A 129 5.19 -2.36 1.41
C ALA A 129 4.78 -3.70 2.03
N SER A 130 3.58 -3.80 2.58
CA SER A 130 3.09 -5.04 3.18
C SER A 130 1.56 -5.07 3.23
N ASN A 131 0.99 -6.27 3.03
CA ASN A 131 -0.42 -6.56 3.26
C ASN A 131 -0.69 -7.17 4.66
N GLU A 132 0.37 -7.38 5.46
CA GLU A 132 0.28 -8.08 6.73
C GLU A 132 -0.15 -7.14 7.86
N SER A 133 -1.20 -7.51 8.55
CA SER A 133 -1.69 -6.77 9.73
C SER A 133 -0.84 -7.00 10.99
N ASP A 134 0.03 -8.02 11.00
CA ASP A 134 0.88 -8.34 12.15
C ASP A 134 1.89 -7.23 12.48
N HIS A 135 2.19 -6.38 11.52
CA HIS A 135 2.94 -5.14 11.75
C HIS A 135 2.33 -4.22 12.81
N LEU A 136 1.00 -4.28 13.05
CA LEU A 136 0.35 -3.55 14.13
C LEU A 136 0.87 -3.91 15.52
N ARG A 137 1.45 -5.11 15.67
CA ARG A 137 2.01 -5.60 16.94
C ARG A 137 3.52 -5.39 17.03
N SER A 138 4.18 -4.97 15.95
CA SER A 138 5.62 -4.75 15.94
C SER A 138 5.97 -3.42 16.59
N SER A 139 7.01 -3.42 17.46
CA SER A 139 7.57 -2.18 18.01
C SER A 139 8.31 -1.33 16.97
N ASP A 140 8.69 -1.92 15.85
CA ASP A 140 9.50 -1.30 14.80
C ASP A 140 8.66 -0.51 13.80
N VAL A 141 7.33 -0.64 13.88
CA VAL A 141 6.38 0.05 13.01
C VAL A 141 5.55 1.03 13.83
N ASP A 142 5.47 2.26 13.37
CA ASP A 142 4.73 3.34 14.04
C ASP A 142 3.30 3.49 13.50
N VAL A 143 3.14 3.38 12.17
CA VAL A 143 1.83 3.54 11.50
C VAL A 143 1.65 2.45 10.46
N CYS A 144 0.45 1.91 10.40
CA CYS A 144 0.03 0.95 9.37
C CYS A 144 -1.12 1.54 8.55
N VAL A 145 -1.01 1.47 7.23
CA VAL A 145 -2.13 1.72 6.31
C VAL A 145 -2.56 0.40 5.71
N LEU A 146 -3.73 -0.06 6.10
CA LEU A 146 -4.22 -1.42 5.88
C LEU A 146 -5.47 -1.41 5.00
N TYR A 147 -5.68 -2.50 4.26
CA TYR A 147 -6.89 -2.78 3.50
C TYR A 147 -7.63 -3.94 4.13
N GLY A 148 -8.90 -3.75 4.54
CA GLY A 148 -9.66 -4.80 5.24
C GLY A 148 -10.97 -4.31 5.82
N HIS A 149 -11.50 -5.08 6.79
CA HIS A 149 -12.80 -4.81 7.44
C HIS A 149 -12.74 -3.78 8.57
N GLY A 150 -11.55 -3.40 9.04
CA GLY A 150 -11.41 -2.49 10.18
C GLY A 150 -11.66 -3.14 11.54
N ASN A 151 -11.59 -4.45 11.64
CA ASN A 151 -11.90 -5.22 12.88
C ASN A 151 -10.63 -5.66 13.65
N TRP A 152 -9.49 -4.99 13.42
CA TRP A 152 -8.27 -5.26 14.20
C TRP A 152 -8.46 -4.74 15.63
N THR A 153 -8.06 -5.56 16.59
CA THR A 153 -8.17 -5.26 18.02
C THR A 153 -6.85 -4.77 18.60
N ASP A 154 -6.91 -4.22 19.81
CA ASP A 154 -5.74 -3.78 20.59
C ASP A 154 -4.91 -2.66 19.96
N CYS A 155 -5.48 -1.90 19.02
CA CYS A 155 -4.83 -0.78 18.35
C CYS A 155 -5.79 0.40 18.18
N TRP A 156 -5.24 1.59 17.98
CA TRP A 156 -6.01 2.70 17.45
C TRP A 156 -6.19 2.50 15.95
N ILE A 157 -7.43 2.66 15.49
CA ILE A 157 -7.78 2.52 14.08
C ILE A 157 -8.78 3.62 13.68
N ARG A 158 -8.63 4.12 12.45
CA ARG A 158 -9.55 5.06 11.83
C ARG A 158 -9.74 4.72 10.36
N LEU A 159 -11.00 4.68 9.91
CA LEU A 159 -11.32 4.60 8.49
C LEU A 159 -10.68 5.79 7.77
N TRP A 160 -9.87 5.50 6.75
CA TRP A 160 -9.26 6.52 5.92
C TRP A 160 -10.15 6.83 4.71
N THR A 161 -10.50 5.79 3.91
CA THR A 161 -11.44 5.95 2.80
C THR A 161 -12.05 4.61 2.37
N THR A 162 -13.26 4.69 1.82
CA THR A 162 -13.89 3.58 1.09
C THR A 162 -13.55 3.67 -0.39
N LEU A 163 -13.64 2.55 -1.11
CA LEU A 163 -13.29 2.46 -2.52
C LEU A 163 -14.49 2.08 -3.36
N LYS A 164 -14.49 2.56 -4.61
CA LYS A 164 -15.34 2.04 -5.68
C LYS A 164 -14.46 1.38 -6.72
N LEU A 165 -14.83 0.16 -7.10
CA LEU A 165 -14.11 -0.66 -8.06
C LEU A 165 -14.73 -0.54 -9.44
N PHE A 166 -13.88 -0.55 -10.45
CA PHE A 166 -14.26 -0.54 -11.87
C PHE A 166 -13.16 -1.19 -12.73
N PRO A 167 -13.52 -1.83 -13.85
CA PRO A 167 -12.53 -2.37 -14.78
C PRO A 167 -11.65 -1.29 -15.40
N VAL A 168 -10.37 -1.61 -15.56
CA VAL A 168 -9.37 -0.77 -16.22
C VAL A 168 -8.54 -1.60 -17.20
N ALA A 169 -8.17 -1.00 -18.31
CA ALA A 169 -7.29 -1.62 -19.31
C ALA A 169 -6.46 -0.56 -20.02
N SER A 170 -5.33 -0.96 -20.60
CA SER A 170 -4.53 -0.03 -21.40
C SER A 170 -5.20 0.34 -22.73
N PRO A 171 -4.97 1.56 -23.24
CA PRO A 171 -5.43 1.95 -24.57
C PRO A 171 -4.99 1.00 -25.66
N THR A 172 -3.76 0.47 -25.55
CA THR A 172 -3.16 -0.46 -26.52
C THR A 172 -3.98 -1.75 -26.60
N LEU A 173 -4.34 -2.34 -25.45
CA LEU A 173 -5.16 -3.54 -25.42
C LEU A 173 -6.52 -3.29 -26.05
N LEU A 174 -7.18 -2.16 -25.69
CA LEU A 174 -8.52 -1.82 -26.20
C LEU A 174 -8.54 -1.48 -27.70
N ASN A 175 -7.43 -1.01 -28.26
CA ASN A 175 -7.29 -0.82 -29.70
C ASN A 175 -7.18 -2.17 -30.44
N MET A 176 -6.47 -3.14 -29.88
CA MET A 176 -6.34 -4.47 -30.46
C MET A 176 -7.57 -5.35 -30.26
N ARG A 177 -8.15 -5.30 -29.06
CA ARG A 177 -9.31 -6.10 -28.63
C ARG A 177 -10.30 -5.19 -27.91
N PRO A 178 -11.25 -4.58 -28.64
CA PRO A 178 -12.19 -3.64 -28.03
C PRO A 178 -13.11 -4.27 -26.98
N LEU A 179 -13.33 -3.59 -25.86
CA LEU A 179 -14.37 -3.87 -24.88
C LEU A 179 -15.56 -2.95 -25.14
N ARG A 180 -16.55 -3.43 -25.89
CA ARG A 180 -17.76 -2.67 -26.23
C ARG A 180 -18.91 -2.96 -25.29
N SER A 181 -18.89 -4.15 -24.68
CA SER A 181 -19.87 -4.63 -23.72
C SER A 181 -19.19 -5.50 -22.66
N VAL A 182 -19.84 -5.72 -21.54
CA VAL A 182 -19.35 -6.62 -20.47
C VAL A 182 -19.12 -8.04 -20.98
N ARG A 183 -19.89 -8.48 -21.98
CA ARG A 183 -19.74 -9.80 -22.63
C ARG A 183 -18.38 -9.99 -23.29
N ASP A 184 -17.72 -8.91 -23.68
CA ASP A 184 -16.42 -8.99 -24.34
C ASP A 184 -15.28 -9.36 -23.36
N LEU A 185 -15.50 -9.26 -22.04
CA LEU A 185 -14.55 -9.69 -21.00
C LEU A 185 -14.12 -11.15 -21.18
N ARG A 186 -15.00 -12.02 -21.68
CA ARG A 186 -14.68 -13.43 -21.98
C ARG A 186 -13.48 -13.62 -22.94
N ASN A 187 -13.18 -12.60 -23.74
CA ASN A 187 -12.09 -12.61 -24.73
C ASN A 187 -10.81 -11.98 -24.18
N HIS A 188 -10.80 -11.57 -22.93
CA HIS A 188 -9.68 -10.92 -22.24
C HIS A 188 -9.23 -11.74 -21.04
N VAL A 189 -7.98 -11.56 -20.67
CA VAL A 189 -7.47 -12.05 -19.39
C VAL A 189 -7.99 -11.16 -18.27
N LEU A 190 -8.60 -11.73 -17.23
CA LEU A 190 -8.95 -11.01 -16.01
C LEU A 190 -7.76 -11.07 -15.04
N LEU A 191 -7.27 -9.91 -14.65
CA LEU A 191 -6.12 -9.77 -13.76
C LEU A 191 -6.63 -9.53 -12.33
N HIS A 192 -6.25 -10.41 -11.42
CA HIS A 192 -6.66 -10.39 -10.01
C HIS A 192 -5.51 -9.92 -9.14
N GLY A 193 -5.77 -8.97 -8.26
CA GLY A 193 -4.86 -8.55 -7.20
C GLY A 193 -5.27 -9.11 -5.83
N ASP A 194 -6.22 -10.04 -5.81
CA ASP A 194 -6.76 -10.74 -4.66
C ASP A 194 -7.10 -12.20 -5.03
N ASP A 195 -7.87 -12.88 -4.18
CA ASP A 195 -8.37 -14.24 -4.40
C ASP A 195 -9.56 -14.34 -5.39
N GLY A 196 -9.87 -13.28 -6.10
CA GLY A 196 -10.99 -13.19 -7.06
C GLY A 196 -12.27 -12.59 -6.49
N ARG A 197 -12.31 -12.23 -5.20
CA ARG A 197 -13.51 -11.68 -4.53
C ARG A 197 -14.04 -10.43 -5.21
N GLU A 198 -13.15 -9.50 -5.54
CA GLU A 198 -13.54 -8.20 -6.08
C GLU A 198 -14.10 -8.33 -7.49
N TRP A 199 -13.47 -9.16 -8.33
CA TRP A 199 -14.03 -9.48 -9.64
C TRP A 199 -15.38 -10.17 -9.54
N ASN A 200 -15.56 -11.12 -8.62
CA ASN A 200 -16.85 -11.78 -8.40
C ASN A 200 -17.92 -10.77 -8.00
N THR A 201 -17.61 -9.82 -7.13
CA THR A 201 -18.51 -8.73 -6.72
C THR A 201 -18.89 -7.85 -7.90
N TRP A 202 -17.93 -7.44 -8.73
CA TRP A 202 -18.19 -6.59 -9.89
C TRP A 202 -18.99 -7.30 -10.96
N LEU A 203 -18.64 -8.55 -11.28
CA LEU A 203 -19.34 -9.36 -12.28
C LEU A 203 -20.79 -9.67 -11.87
N ALA A 204 -21.03 -9.92 -10.57
CA ALA A 204 -22.38 -10.11 -10.04
C ALA A 204 -23.23 -8.83 -10.21
N ALA A 205 -22.66 -7.66 -9.91
CA ALA A 205 -23.34 -6.38 -10.10
C ALA A 205 -23.58 -6.03 -11.58
N ALA A 206 -22.74 -6.55 -12.47
CA ALA A 206 -22.87 -6.41 -13.93
C ALA A 206 -23.81 -7.43 -14.59
N ASP A 207 -24.39 -8.37 -13.82
CA ASP A 207 -25.14 -9.53 -14.31
C ASP A 207 -24.35 -10.32 -15.37
N ALA A 208 -23.08 -10.57 -15.10
CA ALA A 208 -22.11 -11.04 -16.08
C ALA A 208 -21.21 -12.19 -15.55
N THR A 209 -21.61 -12.89 -14.50
CA THR A 209 -20.83 -13.98 -13.90
C THR A 209 -20.49 -15.10 -14.87
N GLU A 210 -21.37 -15.36 -15.86
CA GLU A 210 -21.12 -16.35 -16.92
C GLU A 210 -20.04 -15.91 -17.93
N HIS A 211 -19.71 -14.62 -17.98
CA HIS A 211 -18.70 -14.07 -18.90
C HIS A 211 -17.27 -14.10 -18.32
N ALA A 212 -17.11 -14.53 -17.07
CA ALA A 212 -15.83 -14.76 -16.42
C ALA A 212 -15.13 -16.08 -16.83
N ARG A 213 -15.55 -16.70 -17.94
CA ARG A 213 -14.99 -17.99 -18.41
C ARG A 213 -13.66 -17.85 -19.18
N GLY A 214 -13.10 -16.65 -19.24
CA GLY A 214 -11.81 -16.36 -19.88
C GLY A 214 -10.61 -16.84 -19.04
N ALA A 215 -9.41 -16.46 -19.48
CA ALA A 215 -8.20 -16.70 -18.72
C ALA A 215 -8.15 -15.77 -17.50
N HIS A 216 -7.65 -16.29 -16.39
CA HIS A 216 -7.48 -15.56 -15.12
C HIS A 216 -6.02 -15.60 -14.70
N HIS A 217 -5.44 -14.45 -14.38
CA HIS A 217 -4.11 -14.37 -13.76
C HIS A 217 -4.25 -13.80 -12.36
N PHE A 218 -3.76 -14.54 -11.36
CA PHE A 218 -3.77 -14.14 -9.96
C PHE A 218 -2.38 -13.63 -9.56
N MET A 219 -2.34 -12.49 -8.91
CA MET A 219 -1.13 -11.81 -8.47
C MET A 219 -1.21 -11.56 -6.96
N SER A 220 -0.07 -11.37 -6.31
CA SER A 220 0.01 -11.22 -4.85
C SER A 220 -0.66 -9.95 -4.33
N ASP A 221 -0.83 -8.94 -5.19
CA ASP A 221 -1.44 -7.66 -4.80
C ASP A 221 -2.00 -6.88 -6.01
N ALA A 222 -2.85 -5.88 -5.72
CA ALA A 222 -3.49 -5.05 -6.72
C ALA A 222 -2.50 -4.15 -7.50
N ARG A 223 -1.30 -3.86 -6.99
CA ARG A 223 -0.28 -3.11 -7.73
C ARG A 223 0.18 -3.88 -8.95
N LEU A 224 0.47 -5.18 -8.78
CA LEU A 224 0.93 -6.03 -9.88
C LEU A 224 -0.17 -6.23 -10.94
N SER A 225 -1.43 -6.41 -10.54
CA SER A 225 -2.54 -6.55 -11.49
C SER A 225 -2.77 -5.25 -12.27
N THR A 226 -2.64 -4.09 -11.62
CA THR A 226 -2.74 -2.78 -12.26
C THR A 226 -1.57 -2.54 -13.24
N GLU A 227 -0.36 -2.89 -12.85
CA GLU A 227 0.84 -2.80 -13.70
C GLU A 227 0.72 -3.69 -14.94
N ALA A 228 0.27 -4.94 -14.76
CA ALA A 228 0.00 -5.84 -15.87
C ALA A 228 -1.08 -5.28 -16.84
N ALA A 229 -2.10 -4.58 -16.32
CA ALA A 229 -3.10 -3.92 -17.15
C ALA A 229 -2.49 -2.76 -17.96
N VAL A 230 -1.59 -1.96 -17.38
CA VAL A 230 -0.82 -0.91 -18.09
C VAL A 230 -0.04 -1.50 -19.25
N PHE A 231 0.63 -2.65 -19.04
CA PHE A 231 1.36 -3.38 -20.09
C PHE A 231 0.44 -4.10 -21.10
N GLY A 232 -0.88 -3.99 -20.99
CA GLY A 232 -1.81 -4.58 -21.94
C GLY A 232 -1.99 -6.10 -21.81
N GLN A 233 -1.61 -6.69 -20.68
CA GLN A 233 -1.72 -8.13 -20.45
C GLN A 233 -3.15 -8.60 -20.19
N GLY A 234 -4.08 -7.67 -19.84
CA GLY A 234 -5.46 -7.99 -19.55
C GLY A 234 -6.23 -6.80 -19.00
N VAL A 235 -7.37 -7.10 -18.38
CA VAL A 235 -8.25 -6.16 -17.69
C VAL A 235 -8.11 -6.38 -16.19
N ALA A 236 -7.79 -5.33 -15.45
CA ALA A 236 -7.76 -5.36 -13.98
C ALA A 236 -8.97 -4.63 -13.39
N LEU A 237 -9.21 -4.81 -12.09
CA LEU A 237 -10.04 -3.89 -11.33
C LEU A 237 -9.14 -2.79 -10.76
N GLY A 238 -9.45 -1.55 -11.13
CA GLY A 238 -8.92 -0.35 -10.51
C GLY A 238 -9.90 0.19 -9.47
N ASP A 239 -9.43 1.11 -8.65
CA ASP A 239 -10.24 1.80 -7.67
C ASP A 239 -10.11 3.32 -7.77
N THR A 240 -10.97 4.04 -7.04
CA THR A 240 -11.04 5.51 -7.06
C THR A 240 -9.79 6.22 -6.53
N ILE A 241 -8.90 5.52 -5.85
CA ILE A 241 -7.68 6.08 -5.24
C ILE A 241 -6.45 5.70 -6.05
N THR A 242 -6.17 4.38 -6.17
CA THR A 242 -4.91 3.90 -6.74
C THR A 242 -4.85 4.01 -8.26
N ALA A 243 -5.98 3.87 -8.98
CA ALA A 243 -6.01 3.96 -10.44
C ALA A 243 -6.12 5.41 -10.97
N SER A 244 -6.48 6.38 -10.13
CA SER A 244 -6.81 7.76 -10.55
C SER A 244 -5.68 8.43 -11.34
N HIS A 245 -4.44 8.29 -10.90
CA HIS A 245 -3.28 8.90 -11.54
C HIS A 245 -2.97 8.29 -12.92
N LEU A 246 -3.06 6.97 -13.06
CA LEU A 246 -2.84 6.26 -14.32
C LEU A 246 -3.93 6.58 -15.34
N ILE A 247 -5.17 6.75 -14.88
CA ILE A 247 -6.29 7.19 -15.71
C ILE A 247 -6.09 8.64 -16.16
N ALA A 248 -5.66 9.54 -15.26
CA ALA A 248 -5.37 10.92 -15.58
C ALA A 248 -4.26 11.07 -16.62
N LYS A 249 -3.23 10.23 -16.56
CA LYS A 249 -2.15 10.14 -17.56
C LYS A 249 -2.59 9.49 -18.89
N GLY A 250 -3.72 8.81 -18.90
CA GLY A 250 -4.19 8.05 -20.06
C GLY A 250 -3.47 6.71 -20.27
N GLU A 251 -2.75 6.23 -19.27
CA GLU A 251 -2.11 4.90 -19.27
C GLU A 251 -3.14 3.79 -19.08
N LEU A 252 -4.24 4.10 -18.36
CA LEU A 252 -5.40 3.25 -18.22
C LEU A 252 -6.68 3.96 -18.67
N ILE A 253 -7.62 3.18 -19.17
CA ILE A 253 -8.96 3.60 -19.58
C ILE A 253 -10.00 2.82 -18.79
N VAL A 254 -11.08 3.46 -18.39
CA VAL A 254 -12.27 2.84 -17.81
C VAL A 254 -13.26 2.51 -18.94
N PRO A 255 -13.44 1.23 -19.28
CA PRO A 255 -14.28 0.83 -20.43
C PRO A 255 -15.78 0.88 -20.13
N PHE A 256 -16.21 0.79 -18.87
CA PHE A 256 -17.60 0.69 -18.45
C PHE A 256 -17.97 1.76 -17.42
N ASP A 257 -19.25 2.18 -17.41
CA ASP A 257 -19.77 3.17 -16.43
C ASP A 257 -20.08 2.56 -15.06
N LEU A 258 -20.15 1.21 -14.97
CA LEU A 258 -20.48 0.52 -13.72
C LEU A 258 -19.33 0.59 -12.72
N THR A 259 -19.63 1.13 -11.56
CA THR A 259 -18.75 1.08 -10.37
C THR A 259 -19.46 0.35 -9.24
N VAL A 260 -18.72 -0.41 -8.45
CA VAL A 260 -19.26 -1.14 -7.29
C VAL A 260 -18.45 -0.78 -6.04
N PRO A 261 -19.05 -0.76 -4.83
CA PRO A 261 -18.29 -0.65 -3.61
C PRO A 261 -17.29 -1.83 -3.49
N ALA A 262 -16.08 -1.55 -3.04
CA ALA A 262 -15.14 -2.61 -2.68
C ALA A 262 -15.62 -3.36 -1.43
N ASN A 263 -15.21 -4.61 -1.29
CA ASN A 263 -15.54 -5.43 -0.10
C ASN A 263 -14.86 -4.92 1.18
N PHE A 264 -13.74 -4.21 1.02
CA PHE A 264 -12.92 -3.67 2.10
C PHE A 264 -12.71 -2.16 1.92
N ALA A 265 -12.09 -1.55 2.93
CA ALA A 265 -11.73 -0.14 2.91
C ALA A 265 -10.28 0.05 3.39
N PHE A 266 -9.71 1.23 3.14
CA PHE A 266 -8.42 1.60 3.71
C PHE A 266 -8.60 2.19 5.11
N TYR A 267 -7.75 1.72 6.01
CA TYR A 267 -7.69 2.17 7.40
C TYR A 267 -6.27 2.60 7.75
N VAL A 268 -6.18 3.64 8.57
CA VAL A 268 -4.94 4.00 9.26
C VAL A 268 -5.02 3.46 10.67
N ALA A 269 -3.98 2.76 11.08
CA ALA A 269 -3.92 2.14 12.39
C ALA A 269 -2.51 2.30 12.99
N CYS A 270 -2.44 2.33 14.31
CA CYS A 270 -1.18 2.30 15.06
C CYS A 270 -1.42 1.70 16.44
N ARG A 271 -0.34 1.30 17.11
CA ARG A 271 -0.43 0.90 18.51
C ARG A 271 -0.96 2.06 19.36
N ASN A 272 -1.76 1.75 20.39
CA ASN A 272 -2.35 2.78 21.25
C ASN A 272 -1.31 3.68 21.94
N GLU A 273 -0.15 3.11 22.26
CA GLU A 273 0.96 3.77 22.96
C GLU A 273 1.62 4.86 22.10
N VAL A 274 1.71 4.65 20.78
CA VAL A 274 2.36 5.59 19.87
C VAL A 274 1.40 6.63 19.27
N ARG A 275 0.09 6.44 19.41
CA ARG A 275 -0.95 7.30 18.82
C ARG A 275 -0.74 8.79 19.09
N ASN A 276 -0.33 9.14 20.32
CA ASN A 276 -0.16 10.51 20.77
C ASN A 276 1.28 11.04 20.56
N ALA A 277 2.19 10.23 19.99
CA ALA A 277 3.52 10.69 19.64
C ALA A 277 3.41 11.78 18.56
N PRO A 278 4.05 12.97 18.77
CA PRO A 278 3.93 14.06 17.81
C PRO A 278 4.28 13.69 16.37
N ILE A 279 5.30 12.85 16.17
CA ILE A 279 5.73 12.38 14.85
C ILE A 279 4.68 11.50 14.16
N VAL A 280 3.99 10.64 14.92
CA VAL A 280 2.89 9.79 14.41
C VAL A 280 1.68 10.65 14.06
N LYS A 281 1.35 11.60 14.94
CA LYS A 281 0.21 12.48 14.76
C LYS A 281 0.36 13.35 13.51
N VAL A 282 1.50 14.00 13.29
CA VAL A 282 1.70 14.85 12.12
C VAL A 282 1.62 14.05 10.81
N PHE A 283 2.10 12.80 10.79
CA PHE A 283 1.96 11.94 9.62
C PHE A 283 0.50 11.55 9.36
N ILE A 284 -0.22 11.15 10.39
CA ILE A 284 -1.64 10.79 10.28
C ILE A 284 -2.45 12.00 9.81
N ASP A 285 -2.28 13.15 10.43
CA ASP A 285 -3.00 14.38 10.08
C ASP A 285 -2.69 14.80 8.62
N TRP A 286 -1.42 14.73 8.20
CA TRP A 286 -1.01 14.97 6.81
C TRP A 286 -1.64 13.96 5.83
N LEU A 287 -1.70 12.68 6.18
CA LEU A 287 -2.29 11.64 5.34
C LEU A 287 -3.79 11.89 5.09
N PHE A 288 -4.54 12.27 6.13
CA PHE A 288 -5.95 12.63 6.00
C PHE A 288 -6.15 13.92 5.20
N ALA A 289 -5.37 14.95 5.47
CA ALA A 289 -5.43 16.22 4.74
C ALA A 289 -5.08 16.04 3.25
N SER A 290 -4.13 15.16 2.92
CA SER A 290 -3.75 14.86 1.55
C SER A 290 -4.89 14.18 0.77
N LEU A 291 -5.71 13.36 1.43
CA LEU A 291 -6.88 12.77 0.81
C LEU A 291 -8.00 13.80 0.54
N GLU A 292 -8.24 14.70 1.49
CA GLU A 292 -9.25 15.77 1.34
C GLU A 292 -8.91 16.71 0.18
N ASN A 293 -7.63 16.97 -0.04
CA ASN A 293 -7.13 17.78 -1.16
C ASN A 293 -7.15 17.04 -2.51
N ASP A 294 -7.21 15.71 -2.49
CA ASP A 294 -7.41 14.93 -3.71
C ASP A 294 -8.85 15.13 -4.19
N THR A 295 -8.99 15.79 -5.33
CA THR A 295 -10.27 15.82 -6.01
C THR A 295 -10.57 14.40 -6.49
N ILE A 296 -11.25 13.61 -5.67
CA ILE A 296 -11.73 12.26 -6.03
C ILE A 296 -12.75 12.46 -7.13
N ARG A 297 -12.27 12.52 -8.38
CA ARG A 297 -13.15 12.54 -9.56
C ARG A 297 -13.62 11.12 -9.79
N GLU A 298 -14.93 10.92 -9.74
CA GLU A 298 -15.49 9.68 -10.29
C GLU A 298 -14.95 9.49 -11.71
N PRO A 299 -14.44 8.29 -12.04
CA PRO A 299 -13.86 8.05 -13.34
C PRO A 299 -14.91 8.30 -14.43
N GLN A 300 -14.65 9.28 -15.29
CA GLN A 300 -15.50 9.51 -16.46
C GLN A 300 -15.15 8.46 -17.51
N THR A 301 -16.14 7.68 -17.92
CA THR A 301 -15.97 6.66 -18.95
C THR A 301 -15.43 7.29 -20.21
N SER A 302 -14.31 6.80 -20.68
CA SER A 302 -13.67 7.27 -21.91
C SER A 302 -14.50 7.01 -23.16
N ALA A 303 -15.51 6.14 -23.09
CA ALA A 303 -16.48 5.91 -24.14
C ALA A 303 -17.15 7.22 -24.61
N ARG A 304 -17.48 8.16 -23.71
CA ARG A 304 -18.00 9.49 -24.07
C ARG A 304 -16.96 10.38 -24.76
N ARG A 305 -15.67 10.21 -24.51
CA ARG A 305 -14.59 10.99 -25.14
C ARG A 305 -14.30 10.52 -26.58
N ILE A 306 -14.38 9.23 -26.85
CA ILE A 306 -14.18 8.64 -28.19
C ILE A 306 -15.33 9.02 -29.12
N ILE A 307 -16.57 9.00 -28.63
CA ILE A 307 -17.75 9.39 -29.41
C ILE A 307 -17.74 10.91 -29.70
N ARG A 308 -17.35 11.77 -28.77
CA ARG A 308 -17.20 13.21 -29.02
C ARG A 308 -16.13 13.57 -30.06
N ARG A 309 -15.01 12.82 -30.12
CA ARG A 309 -13.99 13.04 -31.16
C ARG A 309 -14.40 12.53 -32.54
N ARG A 310 -15.29 11.54 -32.64
CA ARG A 310 -15.83 11.08 -33.94
C ARG A 310 -16.95 11.94 -34.49
N ASN A 311 -17.71 12.64 -33.66
CA ASN A 311 -18.82 13.53 -34.09
C ASN A 311 -18.40 15.00 -34.19
N GLY A 312 -17.19 15.38 -33.88
CA GLY A 312 -16.62 16.68 -34.14
C GLY A 312 -16.20 16.78 -35.60
N LYS A 313 -17.14 17.14 -36.49
CA LYS A 313 -16.79 17.64 -37.82
C LYS A 313 -15.83 18.80 -37.62
N VAL A 314 -14.63 18.65 -38.19
CA VAL A 314 -13.72 19.76 -38.40
C VAL A 314 -14.42 20.74 -39.32
N SER A 315 -14.98 21.82 -38.79
CA SER A 315 -15.31 22.98 -39.57
C SER A 315 -14.00 23.62 -40.01
N ALA A 316 -13.82 23.69 -41.34
CA ALA A 316 -12.70 24.36 -41.98
C ALA A 316 -12.69 25.86 -41.59
N PRO A 317 -11.50 26.46 -41.43
CA PRO A 317 -11.42 27.91 -41.18
C PRO A 317 -11.93 28.68 -42.40
N GLU A 318 -12.85 29.61 -42.19
CA GLU A 318 -13.32 30.58 -43.15
C GLU A 318 -12.16 31.35 -43.80
N ARG A 319 -12.17 31.36 -45.12
CA ARG A 319 -11.26 32.19 -45.92
C ARG A 319 -11.67 33.66 -45.71
N LEU A 320 -10.82 34.44 -45.10
CA LEU A 320 -10.90 35.90 -45.17
C LEU A 320 -10.55 36.34 -46.60
N ALA A 321 -11.45 37.10 -47.16
CA ALA A 321 -11.45 37.64 -48.51
C ALA A 321 -10.24 38.54 -48.79
N ALA A 322 -9.64 38.33 -49.95
CA ALA A 322 -8.64 39.18 -50.54
C ALA A 322 -9.25 40.43 -51.19
N SER A 323 -8.52 41.52 -51.14
CA SER A 323 -8.62 42.62 -52.14
C SER A 323 -7.23 43.20 -52.44
N PRO A 324 -7.05 43.79 -53.62
CA PRO A 324 -5.90 43.51 -54.48
C PRO A 324 -4.96 44.71 -54.63
N THR A 325 -3.70 44.48 -55.02
CA THR A 325 -2.94 45.34 -55.95
C THR A 325 -1.59 44.70 -56.29
N ALA A 326 -1.35 44.58 -57.56
CA ALA A 326 -0.12 44.24 -58.27
C ALA A 326 0.88 45.44 -58.32
N PRO A 327 2.09 45.43 -58.98
CA PRO A 327 2.58 44.49 -59.97
C PRO A 327 4.13 44.16 -59.91
N THR A 328 4.47 43.11 -60.71
CA THR A 328 5.69 42.91 -61.50
C THR A 328 7.08 43.10 -60.94
N THR A 329 7.89 42.04 -60.94
CA THR A 329 9.08 41.89 -61.84
C THR A 329 9.74 40.51 -61.66
N ARG A 330 9.85 39.76 -62.76
CA ARG A 330 10.88 38.72 -63.00
C ARG A 330 12.15 39.48 -63.46
N PRO A 331 13.40 38.98 -63.41
CA PRO A 331 13.79 37.72 -64.07
C PRO A 331 15.01 36.96 -63.44
N ARG A 332 15.27 35.81 -64.11
CA ARG A 332 16.51 35.12 -64.43
C ARG A 332 17.05 34.01 -63.52
N ARG A 333 16.95 32.77 -64.08
CA ARG A 333 17.98 31.71 -63.96
C ARG A 333 19.29 32.16 -64.61
N PRO A 334 20.45 31.66 -64.24
CA PRO A 334 21.07 30.42 -64.71
C PRO A 334 21.89 29.71 -63.58
N ASP A 335 22.57 28.64 -63.73
CA ASP A 335 22.99 27.65 -64.71
C ASP A 335 23.59 26.42 -63.98
N ARG A 336 23.73 25.38 -64.70
CA ARG A 336 24.29 24.08 -64.38
C ARG A 336 25.80 24.14 -64.07
N SER A 337 26.21 23.11 -63.35
CA SER A 337 27.40 22.30 -63.54
C SER A 337 28.40 22.26 -62.38
N GLN A 338 28.67 21.12 -61.99
CA GLN A 338 29.89 20.31 -61.83
C GLN A 338 29.89 19.53 -60.52
N LYS A 339 29.64 18.24 -60.55
CA LYS A 339 30.55 17.09 -60.70
C LYS A 339 31.74 17.06 -59.74
N ARG A 340 31.78 15.96 -59.06
CA ARG A 340 32.86 15.01 -58.71
C ARG A 340 33.11 14.78 -57.22
N ARG A 341 32.82 13.52 -56.81
CA ARG A 341 33.74 12.42 -56.45
C ARG A 341 34.73 12.68 -55.29
N ALA A 342 34.59 11.86 -54.27
CA ALA A 342 35.54 10.95 -53.61
C ALA A 342 34.79 10.36 -52.38
N LYS A 343 34.54 9.09 -52.25
CA LYS A 343 35.27 7.81 -52.12
C LYS A 343 36.34 7.84 -51.03
N ILE A 344 36.26 6.75 -50.21
CA ILE A 344 37.32 6.11 -49.41
C ILE A 344 37.43 6.65 -47.99
N ASP A 345 37.63 5.89 -46.92
CA ASP A 345 37.70 4.46 -46.56
C ASP A 345 37.59 4.32 -45.03
N ILE A 346 37.03 3.25 -44.58
CA ILE A 346 37.47 2.22 -43.64
C ILE A 346 38.43 2.64 -42.50
N ARG A 347 37.94 2.61 -41.24
CA ARG A 347 38.39 1.61 -40.26
C ARG A 347 37.43 1.59 -39.05
#